data_5ad6e43e2a775ab78542da82c5877619
#
_entry.id   5ad6e43e2a775ab78542da82c5877619
#
_cell.length_a   1.000
_cell.length_b   1.000
_cell.length_c   1.000
_cell.angle_alpha   90.00
_cell.angle_beta   90.00
_cell.angle_gamma   90.00
#
_symmetry.space_group_name_H-M   'P 1'
#
loop_
_entity.id
_entity.type
_entity.pdbx_description
1 polymer ?
#
loop_
_entity_poly.entity_id
_entity_poly.type
_entity_poly.pdbx_seq_one_letter_code
_entity_poly.pdbx_strand_id
1 'polypeptide(L)'
;MIKNLQGLLDQLEAIAPVFATDIRKDEIKENKSFFIYDDDGDIKKPDTSTNQYQQEFYLYFVTREKMDLDKFKIIEMCDDHRLLFNSCETQVGKIEDLDVEASMTTFTFIHVHRMCRG
;
A
#
# COMPACT_ATOMS: atom_id res chain seq x y z
N MET A 1 2.86 12.85 9.39
CA MET A 1 1.66 12.00 9.35
C MET A 1 1.07 12.01 7.96
N ILE A 2 0.58 10.87 7.50
CA ILE A 2 -0.06 10.75 6.19
C ILE A 2 -1.31 11.63 6.16
N LYS A 3 -1.42 12.45 5.12
CA LYS A 3 -2.55 13.36 5.00
C LYS A 3 -3.82 12.60 4.68
N ASN A 4 -4.78 12.59 5.63
CA ASN A 4 -6.10 11.98 5.45
C ASN A 4 -6.04 10.53 4.97
N LEU A 5 -5.38 9.66 5.75
CA LEU A 5 -5.25 8.23 5.40
C LEU A 5 -6.61 7.59 5.13
N GLN A 6 -7.63 7.90 5.96
CA GLN A 6 -8.96 7.32 5.76
C GLN A 6 -9.55 7.71 4.40
N GLY A 7 -9.32 8.94 3.95
CA GLY A 7 -9.77 9.38 2.63
C GLY A 7 -9.10 8.61 1.49
N LEU A 8 -7.80 8.30 1.64
CA LEU A 8 -7.09 7.46 0.68
C LEU A 8 -7.67 6.04 0.66
N LEU A 9 -7.92 5.46 1.83
CA LEU A 9 -8.50 4.12 1.91
C LEU A 9 -9.88 4.08 1.28
N ASP A 10 -10.69 5.12 1.47
CA ASP A 10 -12.01 5.23 0.85
C ASP A 10 -11.92 5.28 -0.68
N GLN A 11 -10.93 6.00 -1.22
CA GLN A 11 -10.70 6.05 -2.66
C GLN A 11 -10.28 4.69 -3.22
N LEU A 12 -9.44 3.95 -2.50
CA LEU A 12 -9.02 2.61 -2.89
C LEU A 12 -10.19 1.61 -2.82
N GLU A 13 -11.07 1.76 -1.82
CA GLU A 13 -12.28 0.92 -1.67
C GLU A 13 -13.20 1.01 -2.90
N ALA A 14 -13.20 2.14 -3.60
CA ALA A 14 -13.97 2.29 -4.83
C ALA A 14 -13.47 1.38 -5.96
N ILE A 15 -12.23 0.88 -5.85
CA ILE A 15 -11.61 -0.02 -6.84
C ILE A 15 -11.76 -1.46 -6.40
N ALA A 16 -11.39 -1.75 -5.15
CA ALA A 16 -11.44 -3.10 -4.56
C ALA A 16 -11.42 -2.99 -3.04
N PRO A 17 -11.87 -4.02 -2.30
CA PRO A 17 -11.83 -4.00 -0.84
C PRO A 17 -10.43 -3.73 -0.30
N VAL A 18 -10.34 -2.99 0.80
CA VAL A 18 -9.07 -2.62 1.44
C VAL A 18 -9.02 -3.20 2.84
N PHE A 19 -7.91 -3.86 3.16
CA PHE A 19 -7.67 -4.47 4.46
C PHE A 19 -6.34 -4.02 5.03
N ALA A 20 -6.22 -4.07 6.34
CA ALA A 20 -4.94 -3.91 7.01
C ALA A 20 -4.15 -5.24 6.98
N THR A 21 -2.95 -5.24 7.52
CA THR A 21 -2.07 -6.42 7.51
C THR A 21 -2.61 -7.61 8.31
N ASP A 22 -3.63 -7.40 9.13
CA ASP A 22 -4.29 -8.46 9.91
C ASP A 22 -5.42 -9.17 9.17
N ILE A 23 -5.46 -9.08 7.84
CA ILE A 23 -6.47 -9.75 7.01
C ILE A 23 -6.54 -11.24 7.32
N ARG A 24 -7.76 -11.78 7.41
CA ARG A 24 -8.00 -13.18 7.74
C ARG A 24 -8.17 -14.04 6.49
N LYS A 25 -7.97 -15.35 6.63
CA LYS A 25 -8.05 -16.31 5.52
C LYS A 25 -9.42 -16.33 4.83
N ASP A 26 -10.49 -16.21 5.60
CA ASP A 26 -11.84 -16.17 5.05
C ASP A 26 -12.09 -14.93 4.20
N GLU A 27 -11.52 -13.78 4.59
CA GLU A 27 -11.60 -12.55 3.82
C GLU A 27 -10.85 -12.69 2.49
N ILE A 28 -9.71 -13.37 2.50
CA ILE A 28 -8.94 -13.66 1.29
C ILE A 28 -9.74 -14.56 0.34
N LYS A 29 -10.43 -15.57 0.88
CA LYS A 29 -11.25 -16.50 0.08
C LYS A 29 -12.45 -15.81 -0.56
N GLU A 30 -13.08 -14.88 0.14
CA GLU A 30 -14.27 -14.19 -0.32
C GLU A 30 -13.99 -13.13 -1.38
N ASN A 31 -12.76 -12.61 -1.43
CA ASN A 31 -12.40 -11.51 -2.32
C ASN A 31 -11.36 -11.95 -3.34
N LYS A 32 -11.74 -11.91 -4.62
CA LYS A 32 -10.82 -12.26 -5.71
C LYS A 32 -9.76 -11.19 -5.95
N SER A 33 -10.09 -9.94 -5.62
CA SER A 33 -9.18 -8.81 -5.76
C SER A 33 -9.35 -7.92 -4.54
N PHE A 34 -8.23 -7.50 -3.95
CA PHE A 34 -8.26 -6.66 -2.75
C PHE A 34 -6.92 -5.95 -2.55
N PHE A 35 -6.95 -4.88 -1.75
CA PHE A 35 -5.76 -4.19 -1.31
C PHE A 35 -5.42 -4.54 0.14
N ILE A 36 -4.13 -4.56 0.45
CA ILE A 36 -3.64 -4.58 1.83
C ILE A 36 -2.71 -3.39 1.99
N TYR A 37 -2.86 -2.63 3.07
CA TYR A 37 -1.96 -1.53 3.37
C TYR A 37 -1.18 -1.79 4.64
N ASP A 38 0.05 -1.26 4.69
CA ASP A 38 0.91 -1.29 5.86
C ASP A 38 1.48 0.10 6.06
N ASP A 39 1.00 0.80 7.08
CA ASP A 39 1.42 2.14 7.44
C ASP A 39 2.47 2.16 8.56
N ASP A 40 2.96 0.99 8.95
CA ASP A 40 3.96 0.83 10.02
C ASP A 40 5.26 0.25 9.46
N GLY A 41 5.74 0.80 8.35
CA GLY A 41 6.99 0.37 7.73
C GLY A 41 8.21 0.92 8.43
N ASP A 42 9.38 0.58 7.90
CA ASP A 42 10.68 0.98 8.46
C ASP A 42 10.83 2.50 8.48
N ILE A 43 11.40 3.01 9.57
CA ILE A 43 11.68 4.43 9.75
C ILE A 43 13.17 4.65 9.57
N LYS A 44 13.54 5.60 8.71
CA LYS A 44 14.93 5.96 8.45
C LYS A 44 15.11 7.46 8.62
N LYS A 45 16.28 7.84 9.08
CA LYS A 45 16.69 9.25 9.18
C LYS A 45 17.67 9.55 8.04
N PRO A 46 17.35 10.46 7.10
CA PRO A 46 18.29 10.84 6.07
C PRO A 46 19.52 11.51 6.66
N ASP A 47 20.70 11.23 6.11
CA ASP A 47 21.97 11.75 6.61
C ASP A 47 22.06 13.28 6.57
N THR A 48 21.31 13.90 5.65
CA THR A 48 21.35 15.34 5.41
C THR A 48 20.36 16.12 6.24
N SER A 49 19.52 15.47 7.05
CA SER A 49 18.49 16.13 7.82
C SER A 49 18.59 15.82 9.29
N THR A 50 18.40 16.84 10.13
CA THR A 50 18.41 16.71 11.59
C THR A 50 17.03 16.57 12.20
N ASN A 51 15.96 16.91 11.44
CA ASN A 51 14.60 16.95 11.97
C ASN A 51 13.57 16.27 11.10
N GLN A 52 14.01 15.45 10.15
CA GLN A 52 13.12 14.70 9.26
C GLN A 52 13.38 13.21 9.39
N TYR A 53 12.29 12.44 9.35
CA TYR A 53 12.33 10.98 9.31
C TYR A 53 11.54 10.51 8.11
N GLN A 54 12.00 9.44 7.46
CA GLN A 54 11.28 8.81 6.36
C GLN A 54 10.74 7.48 6.83
N GLN A 55 9.45 7.28 6.64
CA GLN A 55 8.79 6.02 6.95
C GLN A 55 8.25 5.40 5.68
N GLU A 56 8.49 4.11 5.49
CA GLU A 56 7.98 3.38 4.35
C GLU A 56 6.50 3.04 4.57
N PHE A 57 5.71 3.21 3.52
CA PHE A 57 4.32 2.81 3.45
C PHE A 57 4.18 1.82 2.31
N TYR A 58 3.57 0.67 2.58
CA TYR A 58 3.38 -0.36 1.58
C TYR A 58 1.92 -0.51 1.23
N LEU A 59 1.65 -0.63 -0.06
CA LEU A 59 0.31 -0.93 -0.56
C LEU A 59 0.43 -2.15 -1.49
N TYR A 60 -0.31 -3.20 -1.16
CA TYR A 60 -0.32 -4.43 -1.94
C TYR A 60 -1.66 -4.57 -2.64
N PHE A 61 -1.64 -4.90 -3.92
CA PHE A 61 -2.84 -5.29 -4.65
C PHE A 61 -2.73 -6.75 -5.04
N VAL A 62 -3.63 -7.56 -4.51
CA VAL A 62 -3.67 -9.01 -4.76
C VAL A 62 -4.89 -9.31 -5.62
N THR A 63 -4.70 -10.04 -6.72
CA THR A 63 -5.81 -10.43 -7.58
C THR A 63 -5.64 -11.85 -8.11
N ARG A 64 -6.74 -12.60 -8.15
CA ARG A 64 -6.83 -13.94 -8.73
C ARG A 64 -7.51 -13.90 -10.10
N GLU A 65 -7.88 -12.73 -10.58
CA GLU A 65 -8.53 -12.54 -11.85
C GLU A 65 -7.70 -11.62 -12.75
N LYS A 66 -7.99 -11.63 -14.05
CA LYS A 66 -7.36 -10.71 -14.97
C LYS A 66 -7.99 -9.34 -14.76
N MET A 67 -7.34 -8.54 -13.96
CA MET A 67 -7.76 -7.17 -13.69
C MET A 67 -6.63 -6.23 -14.07
N ASP A 68 -6.92 -5.31 -15.00
CA ASP A 68 -5.95 -4.33 -15.45
C ASP A 68 -5.97 -3.13 -14.50
N LEU A 69 -5.11 -3.19 -13.48
CA LEU A 69 -5.00 -2.11 -12.50
C LEU A 69 -4.24 -0.93 -13.10
N ASP A 70 -4.84 0.24 -13.04
CA ASP A 70 -4.17 1.48 -13.43
C ASP A 70 -3.20 1.91 -12.33
N LYS A 71 -1.94 1.47 -12.46
CA LYS A 71 -0.89 1.72 -11.45
C LYS A 71 -0.59 3.20 -11.29
N PHE A 72 -0.60 3.95 -12.38
CA PHE A 72 -0.31 5.39 -12.33
C PHE A 72 -1.39 6.15 -11.58
N LYS A 73 -2.64 5.74 -11.73
CA LYS A 73 -3.75 6.33 -10.98
C LYS A 73 -3.58 6.11 -9.48
N ILE A 74 -3.14 4.91 -9.07
CA ILE A 74 -2.86 4.60 -7.66
C ILE A 74 -1.73 5.48 -7.14
N ILE A 75 -0.67 5.63 -7.93
CA ILE A 75 0.48 6.48 -7.56
C ILE A 75 0.03 7.93 -7.35
N GLU A 76 -0.80 8.45 -8.25
CA GLU A 76 -1.33 9.81 -8.14
C GLU A 76 -2.21 10.00 -6.91
N MET A 77 -3.09 9.02 -6.62
CA MET A 77 -3.92 9.06 -5.42
C MET A 77 -3.05 9.18 -4.16
N CYS A 78 -2.00 8.38 -4.09
CA CYS A 78 -1.12 8.37 -2.93
C CYS A 78 -0.31 9.67 -2.84
N ASP A 79 0.11 10.22 -3.96
CA ASP A 79 0.81 11.51 -3.99
C ASP A 79 -0.06 12.62 -3.41
N ASP A 80 -1.35 12.63 -3.71
CA ASP A 80 -2.30 13.59 -3.14
C ASP A 80 -2.39 13.49 -1.62
N HIS A 81 -2.01 12.36 -1.05
CA HIS A 81 -1.97 12.13 0.39
C HIS A 81 -0.55 12.20 0.97
N ARG A 82 0.37 12.82 0.23
CA ARG A 82 1.77 13.04 0.62
C ARG A 82 2.59 11.77 0.78
N LEU A 83 2.24 10.74 0.03
CA LEU A 83 3.02 9.53 -0.06
C LEU A 83 3.87 9.59 -1.34
N LEU A 84 5.18 9.70 -1.16
CA LEU A 84 6.13 9.82 -2.27
C LEU A 84 6.41 8.45 -2.86
N PHE A 85 6.18 8.29 -4.15
CA PHE A 85 6.39 7.03 -4.82
C PHE A 85 7.88 6.64 -4.82
N ASN A 86 8.15 5.39 -4.46
CA ASN A 86 9.50 4.83 -4.49
C ASN A 86 9.63 3.72 -5.53
N SER A 87 8.77 2.70 -5.47
CA SER A 87 8.85 1.58 -6.41
C SER A 87 7.52 0.84 -6.52
N CYS A 88 7.40 0.09 -7.61
CA CYS A 88 6.24 -0.76 -7.85
C CYS A 88 6.72 -2.02 -8.56
N GLU A 89 6.35 -3.19 -8.05
CA GLU A 89 6.69 -4.46 -8.71
C GLU A 89 5.52 -5.43 -8.59
N THR A 90 5.43 -6.34 -9.56
CA THR A 90 4.39 -7.37 -9.59
C THR A 90 5.03 -8.74 -9.57
N GLN A 91 4.51 -9.61 -8.72
CA GLN A 91 4.93 -11.00 -8.62
C GLN A 91 3.73 -11.92 -8.80
N VAL A 92 3.96 -13.07 -9.40
CA VAL A 92 2.94 -14.09 -9.59
C VAL A 92 3.30 -15.29 -8.72
N GLY A 93 2.33 -15.83 -8.00
CA GLY A 93 2.53 -16.96 -7.11
C GLY A 93 1.22 -17.58 -6.72
N LYS A 94 1.29 -18.56 -5.82
CA LYS A 94 0.10 -19.24 -5.29
C LYS A 94 -0.22 -18.70 -3.90
N ILE A 95 -1.52 -18.48 -3.66
CA ILE A 95 -2.00 -18.19 -2.32
C ILE A 95 -1.99 -19.51 -1.53
N GLU A 96 -1.30 -19.54 -0.39
CA GLU A 96 -1.30 -20.68 0.50
C GLU A 96 -2.73 -21.05 0.87
N ASP A 97 -2.98 -22.35 1.04
CA ASP A 97 -4.26 -22.94 1.42
C ASP A 97 -5.37 -22.89 0.36
N LEU A 98 -5.22 -22.08 -0.69
CA LEU A 98 -6.21 -22.02 -1.77
C LEU A 98 -5.78 -22.74 -3.03
N ASP A 99 -4.50 -23.05 -3.17
CA ASP A 99 -3.90 -23.65 -4.37
C ASP A 99 -4.32 -22.94 -5.67
N VAL A 100 -4.44 -21.61 -5.58
CA VAL A 100 -4.86 -20.75 -6.67
C VAL A 100 -3.75 -19.77 -7.00
N GLU A 101 -3.48 -19.61 -8.28
CA GLU A 101 -2.51 -18.64 -8.75
C GLU A 101 -3.06 -17.21 -8.60
N ALA A 102 -2.21 -16.30 -8.09
CA ALA A 102 -2.56 -14.91 -7.90
C ALA A 102 -1.38 -14.02 -8.26
N SER A 103 -1.66 -12.79 -8.64
CA SER A 103 -0.62 -11.78 -8.78
C SER A 103 -0.70 -10.80 -7.61
N MET A 104 0.46 -10.32 -7.17
CA MET A 104 0.57 -9.32 -6.13
C MET A 104 1.42 -8.16 -6.65
N THR A 105 0.82 -6.99 -6.71
CA THR A 105 1.52 -5.76 -7.06
C THR A 105 1.84 -5.00 -5.78
N THR A 106 3.12 -4.75 -5.55
CA THR A 106 3.59 -4.04 -4.36
C THR A 106 4.00 -2.63 -4.72
N PHE A 107 3.34 -1.65 -4.12
CA PHE A 107 3.73 -0.25 -4.22
C PHE A 107 4.45 0.14 -2.93
N THR A 108 5.64 0.69 -3.06
CA THR A 108 6.40 1.22 -1.93
C THR A 108 6.42 2.74 -2.01
N PHE A 109 5.99 3.38 -0.95
CA PHE A 109 5.96 4.83 -0.82
C PHE A 109 6.78 5.25 0.39
N ILE A 110 7.16 6.52 0.41
CA ILE A 110 7.88 7.12 1.52
C ILE A 110 7.04 8.28 2.04
N HIS A 111 6.81 8.29 3.35
CA HIS A 111 6.18 9.39 4.06
C HIS A 111 7.23 10.11 4.91
N VAL A 112 7.28 11.43 4.77
CA VAL A 112 8.24 12.26 5.50
C VAL A 112 7.57 12.82 6.75
N HIS A 113 8.14 12.49 7.91
CA HIS A 113 7.75 13.05 9.20
C HIS A 113 8.71 14.15 9.57
N ARG A 114 8.18 15.32 9.83
CA ARG A 114 8.98 16.44 10.33
C ARG A 114 8.76 16.59 11.82
N MET A 115 9.85 16.64 12.56
CA MET A 115 9.80 16.92 13.99
C MET A 115 9.71 18.44 14.18
N CYS A 116 8.53 18.91 14.57
CA CYS A 116 8.37 20.30 14.95
C CYS A 116 9.01 20.53 16.31
N ARG A 117 10.08 21.29 16.32
CA ARG A 117 10.64 21.79 17.57
C ARG A 117 10.08 23.18 17.78
N GLY A 118 9.15 23.24 18.68
CA GLY A 118 8.60 24.51 19.12
C GLY A 118 9.61 25.33 19.90
#